data_774cd9f3ac440ea8b9c26bd255270b4b
#
_entry.id   774cd9f3ac440ea8b9c26bd255270b4b
#
_cell.length_a   1.000
_cell.length_b   1.000
_cell.length_c   1.000
_cell.angle_alpha   90.00
_cell.angle_beta   90.00
_cell.angle_gamma   90.00
#
_symmetry.space_group_name_H-M   'P 1'
#
loop_
_entity.id
_entity.type
_entity.pdbx_description
1 polymer ?
#
loop_
_entity_poly.entity_id
_entity_poly.type
_entity_poly.pdbx_seq_one_letter_code
_entity_poly.pdbx_strand_id
1 'polypeptide(L)'
;EVIKTEAEWKEILTPSEFDIIREKGTEPAFTGEYWDTNTKGTYCCKACGFPLFNSDTKFKSGTGWPSFFREIAHNVSETTDKSNGWTRTEINCAQCDGHLGHVFNDGPKPTGLRYCVNSASLKLEAD
;
A
#
# COMPACT_ATOMS: atom_id res chain seq x y z
N GLU A 1 -2.89 17.65 -1.48
CA GLU A 1 -3.59 16.73 -2.37
C GLU A 1 -2.98 16.78 -3.77
N VAL A 2 -2.76 15.60 -4.37
CA VAL A 2 -2.17 15.49 -5.71
C VAL A 2 -3.24 14.95 -6.66
N ILE A 3 -3.59 15.74 -7.66
CA ILE A 3 -4.59 15.37 -8.66
C ILE A 3 -3.95 15.41 -10.04
N LYS A 4 -4.02 14.29 -10.76
CA LYS A 4 -3.50 14.17 -12.12
C LYS A 4 -4.50 13.44 -13.00
N THR A 5 -4.44 13.71 -14.30
CA THR A 5 -5.28 12.99 -15.27
C THR A 5 -4.75 11.56 -15.44
N GLU A 6 -5.59 10.69 -15.99
CA GLU A 6 -5.20 9.31 -16.31
C GLU A 6 -3.96 9.29 -17.19
N ALA A 7 -3.91 10.16 -18.20
CA ALA A 7 -2.75 10.24 -19.11
C ALA A 7 -1.48 10.63 -18.37
N GLU A 8 -1.57 11.57 -17.42
CA GLU A 8 -0.41 11.99 -16.62
C GLU A 8 0.10 10.86 -15.73
N TRP A 9 -0.80 10.08 -15.12
CA TRP A 9 -0.39 8.93 -14.32
C TRP A 9 0.29 7.87 -15.18
N LYS A 10 -0.20 7.64 -16.41
CA LYS A 10 0.40 6.65 -17.32
C LYS A 10 1.80 7.03 -17.76
N GLU A 11 2.14 8.32 -17.76
CA GLU A 11 3.48 8.77 -18.11
C GLU A 11 4.53 8.42 -17.05
N ILE A 12 4.14 8.40 -15.77
CA ILE A 12 5.08 8.21 -14.67
C ILE A 12 5.03 6.82 -14.05
N LEU A 13 3.99 6.03 -14.34
CA LEU A 13 3.82 4.68 -13.82
C LEU A 13 3.97 3.67 -14.94
N THR A 14 4.53 2.49 -14.61
CA THR A 14 4.50 1.38 -15.56
C THR A 14 3.06 0.90 -15.72
N PRO A 15 2.74 0.15 -16.80
CA PRO A 15 1.39 -0.38 -16.96
C PRO A 15 0.89 -1.20 -15.77
N SER A 16 1.74 -2.03 -15.16
CA SER A 16 1.33 -2.81 -14.00
C SER A 16 1.13 -1.94 -12.75
N GLU A 17 1.98 -0.91 -12.56
CA GLU A 17 1.80 0.03 -11.46
C GLU A 17 0.51 0.82 -11.62
N PHE A 18 0.21 1.27 -12.85
CA PHE A 18 -1.03 1.98 -13.12
C PHE A 18 -2.24 1.12 -12.82
N ASP A 19 -2.23 -0.14 -13.26
CA ASP A 19 -3.32 -1.07 -13.01
C ASP A 19 -3.61 -1.23 -11.51
N ILE A 20 -2.57 -1.35 -10.71
CA ILE A 20 -2.71 -1.56 -9.27
C ILE A 20 -3.08 -0.27 -8.55
N ILE A 21 -2.38 0.83 -8.83
CA ILE A 21 -2.54 2.08 -8.07
C ILE A 21 -3.79 2.84 -8.50
N ARG A 22 -4.08 2.91 -9.79
CA ARG A 22 -5.16 3.73 -10.30
C ARG A 22 -6.42 2.93 -10.68
N GLU A 23 -6.26 1.64 -11.01
CA GLU A 23 -7.38 0.78 -11.39
C GLU A 23 -7.73 -0.23 -10.30
N LYS A 24 -7.16 -0.08 -9.10
CA LYS A 24 -7.44 -0.92 -7.92
C LYS A 24 -7.12 -2.40 -8.12
N GLY A 25 -6.09 -2.70 -8.90
CA GLY A 25 -5.65 -4.07 -9.07
C GLY A 25 -4.92 -4.62 -7.84
N THR A 26 -4.64 -5.91 -7.88
CA THR A 26 -3.90 -6.60 -6.82
C THR A 26 -2.79 -7.41 -7.46
N GLU A 27 -1.55 -7.24 -6.97
CA GLU A 27 -0.44 -8.06 -7.44
C GLU A 27 -0.59 -9.49 -6.91
N PRO A 28 -0.08 -10.51 -7.63
CA PRO A 28 -0.05 -11.87 -7.08
C PRO A 28 0.83 -11.95 -5.84
N ALA A 29 0.42 -12.79 -4.88
CA ALA A 29 1.17 -12.99 -3.65
C ALA A 29 2.58 -13.54 -3.95
N PHE A 30 3.57 -13.11 -3.17
CA PHE A 30 4.97 -13.54 -3.25
C PHE A 30 5.70 -13.11 -4.53
N THR A 31 5.13 -12.18 -5.29
CA THR A 31 5.75 -11.70 -6.54
C THR A 31 6.28 -10.28 -6.43
N GLY A 32 5.83 -9.50 -5.45
CA GLY A 32 6.24 -8.11 -5.31
C GLY A 32 7.66 -7.97 -4.75
N GLU A 33 8.20 -6.76 -4.86
CA GLU A 33 9.58 -6.49 -4.48
C GLU A 33 9.79 -6.53 -2.96
N TYR A 34 8.78 -6.16 -2.18
CA TYR A 34 8.97 -5.86 -0.76
C TYR A 34 8.31 -6.82 0.23
N TRP A 35 7.70 -7.92 -0.24
CA TRP A 35 6.95 -8.78 0.68
C TRP A 35 7.85 -9.37 1.80
N ASP A 36 9.13 -9.62 1.52
CA ASP A 36 10.07 -10.18 2.50
C ASP A 36 11.26 -9.27 2.78
N THR A 37 11.18 -8.01 2.42
CA THR A 37 12.26 -7.04 2.59
C THR A 37 12.46 -6.67 4.06
N ASN A 38 13.73 -6.64 4.52
CA ASN A 38 14.10 -6.27 5.88
C ASN A 38 14.90 -4.97 5.96
N THR A 39 15.08 -4.28 4.86
CA THR A 39 15.83 -3.03 4.80
C THR A 39 15.13 -1.95 5.62
N LYS A 40 15.88 -1.22 6.43
CA LYS A 40 15.34 -0.11 7.22
C LYS A 40 15.12 1.12 6.35
N GLY A 41 14.00 1.76 6.54
CA GLY A 41 13.65 2.96 5.80
C GLY A 41 12.18 3.28 5.85
N THR A 42 11.76 4.13 4.93
CA THR A 42 10.38 4.58 4.82
C THR A 42 9.79 4.09 3.50
N TYR A 43 8.60 3.49 3.58
CA TYR A 43 7.86 3.07 2.38
C TYR A 43 6.95 4.20 1.96
N CYS A 44 7.20 4.72 0.76
CA CYS A 44 6.47 5.87 0.21
C CYS A 44 5.54 5.43 -0.91
N CYS A 45 4.54 6.26 -1.22
CA CYS A 45 3.65 6.01 -2.34
C CYS A 45 4.45 6.02 -3.65
N LYS A 46 4.34 4.97 -4.43
CA LYS A 46 5.05 4.88 -5.72
C LYS A 46 4.64 5.99 -6.67
N ALA A 47 3.38 6.40 -6.62
CA ALA A 47 2.83 7.38 -7.55
C ALA A 47 3.21 8.82 -7.19
N CYS A 48 3.16 9.19 -5.91
CA CYS A 48 3.34 10.59 -5.51
C CYS A 48 4.47 10.84 -4.51
N GLY A 49 5.10 9.79 -3.98
CA GLY A 49 6.23 9.93 -3.06
C GLY A 49 5.86 10.18 -1.60
N PHE A 50 4.58 10.20 -1.26
CA PHE A 50 4.14 10.50 0.10
C PHE A 50 4.55 9.38 1.07
N PRO A 51 5.16 9.68 2.24
CA PRO A 51 5.57 8.63 3.17
C PRO A 51 4.33 7.95 3.80
N LEU A 52 4.28 6.63 3.76
CA LEU A 52 3.10 5.86 4.16
C LEU A 52 3.35 4.94 5.35
N PHE A 53 4.46 4.20 5.34
CA PHE A 53 4.77 3.23 6.38
C PHE A 53 6.25 3.26 6.72
N ASN A 54 6.56 3.07 8.00
CA ASN A 54 7.94 2.94 8.45
C ASN A 54 8.30 1.46 8.56
N SER A 55 9.53 1.10 8.19
CA SER A 55 9.99 -0.29 8.25
C SER A 55 9.90 -0.89 9.66
N ASP A 56 9.92 -0.07 10.71
CA ASP A 56 9.81 -0.55 12.09
C ASP A 56 8.44 -1.18 12.38
N THR A 57 7.43 -0.88 11.56
CA THR A 57 6.09 -1.45 11.72
C THR A 57 5.81 -2.60 10.77
N LYS A 58 6.77 -2.96 9.91
CA LYS A 58 6.64 -4.07 8.99
C LYS A 58 6.83 -5.39 9.72
N PHE A 59 6.01 -6.38 9.39
CA PHE A 59 6.11 -7.70 10.01
C PHE A 59 5.85 -8.80 8.98
N LYS A 60 6.25 -10.02 9.31
CA LYS A 60 6.05 -11.19 8.45
C LYS A 60 4.66 -11.75 8.70
N SER A 61 3.73 -11.50 7.79
CA SER A 61 2.35 -11.99 7.90
C SER A 61 2.16 -13.38 7.30
N GLY A 62 3.08 -13.80 6.42
CA GLY A 62 2.94 -15.06 5.69
C GLY A 62 1.98 -14.99 4.52
N THR A 63 1.45 -13.82 4.22
CA THR A 63 0.44 -13.66 3.15
C THR A 63 1.02 -13.51 1.76
N GLY A 64 2.30 -13.13 1.65
CA GLY A 64 2.94 -12.87 0.36
C GLY A 64 2.87 -11.42 -0.10
N TRP A 65 2.34 -10.53 0.74
CA TRP A 65 2.34 -9.09 0.52
C TRP A 65 3.01 -8.39 1.68
N PRO A 66 3.65 -7.22 1.44
CA PRO A 66 4.18 -6.42 2.55
C PRO A 66 3.09 -6.12 3.55
N SER A 67 3.38 -6.30 4.83
CA SER A 67 2.39 -6.12 5.89
C SER A 67 2.95 -5.23 6.99
N PHE A 68 2.11 -4.31 7.48
CA PHE A 68 2.49 -3.34 8.50
C PHE A 68 1.40 -3.29 9.56
N PHE A 69 1.77 -3.01 10.81
CA PHE A 69 0.76 -2.92 11.86
C PHE A 69 0.36 -1.47 12.17
N ARG A 70 1.00 -0.48 11.53
CA ARG A 70 0.68 0.93 11.72
C ARG A 70 1.13 1.75 10.52
N GLU A 71 0.30 2.73 10.13
CA GLU A 71 0.67 3.71 9.12
C GLU A 71 1.42 4.90 9.76
N ILE A 72 2.03 5.75 8.93
CA ILE A 72 2.62 7.01 9.38
C ILE A 72 1.50 8.04 9.53
N ALA A 73 1.24 8.49 10.76
CA ALA A 73 0.26 9.53 11.09
C ALA A 73 -1.07 9.32 10.33
N HIS A 74 -1.55 10.33 9.61
CA HIS A 74 -2.81 10.27 8.85
C HIS A 74 -2.56 10.18 7.35
N ASN A 75 -1.45 9.55 6.96
CA ASN A 75 -1.02 9.52 5.56
C ASN A 75 -1.72 8.45 4.72
N VAL A 76 -2.47 7.56 5.37
CA VAL A 76 -3.25 6.51 4.71
C VAL A 76 -4.72 6.74 5.03
N SER A 77 -5.56 6.77 3.99
CA SER A 77 -7.01 6.91 4.14
C SER A 77 -7.69 5.56 3.96
N GLU A 78 -8.92 5.44 4.45
CA GLU A 78 -9.69 4.19 4.41
C GLU A 78 -11.01 4.41 3.68
N THR A 79 -11.39 3.40 2.89
CA THR A 79 -12.64 3.40 2.12
C THR A 79 -13.27 2.02 2.20
N THR A 80 -14.60 1.95 2.32
CA THR A 80 -15.31 0.68 2.33
C THR A 80 -15.27 0.06 0.93
N ASP A 81 -14.90 -1.22 0.86
CA ASP A 81 -14.81 -1.98 -0.38
C ASP A 81 -15.74 -3.18 -0.31
N LYS A 82 -16.73 -3.25 -1.20
CA LYS A 82 -17.69 -4.34 -1.28
C LYS A 82 -17.59 -5.15 -2.57
N SER A 83 -16.49 -4.97 -3.31
CA SER A 83 -16.33 -5.51 -4.66
C SER A 83 -16.35 -7.05 -4.73
N ASN A 84 -15.97 -7.75 -3.66
CA ASN A 84 -15.85 -9.21 -3.64
C ASN A 84 -17.02 -9.91 -2.95
N GLY A 85 -18.15 -9.24 -2.79
CA GLY A 85 -19.32 -9.84 -2.14
C GLY A 85 -19.29 -9.80 -0.61
N TRP A 86 -18.18 -9.36 -0.01
CA TRP A 86 -18.08 -9.08 1.41
C TRP A 86 -17.46 -7.70 1.61
N THR A 87 -17.58 -7.18 2.83
CA THR A 87 -17.08 -5.85 3.15
C THR A 87 -15.65 -5.93 3.63
N ARG A 88 -14.76 -5.19 2.95
CA ARG A 88 -13.37 -5.01 3.38
C ARG A 88 -13.10 -3.52 3.51
N THR A 89 -12.00 -3.17 4.17
CA THR A 89 -11.56 -1.78 4.24
C THR A 89 -10.37 -1.58 3.32
N GLU A 90 -10.58 -0.83 2.26
CA GLU A 90 -9.53 -0.46 1.31
C GLU A 90 -8.69 0.65 1.90
N ILE A 91 -7.37 0.63 1.66
CA ILE A 91 -6.49 1.71 2.07
C ILE A 91 -5.92 2.40 0.85
N ASN A 92 -5.80 3.73 0.95
CA ASN A 92 -5.40 4.60 -0.14
C ASN A 92 -4.37 5.60 0.37
N CYS A 93 -3.51 6.09 -0.54
CA CYS A 93 -2.62 7.19 -0.22
C CYS A 93 -3.44 8.44 0.05
N ALA A 94 -3.27 9.07 1.21
CA ALA A 94 -4.06 10.25 1.56
C ALA A 94 -3.74 11.45 0.66
N GLN A 95 -2.58 11.46 -0.01
CA GLN A 95 -2.18 12.57 -0.87
C GLN A 95 -2.71 12.46 -2.30
N CYS A 96 -2.61 11.30 -2.94
CA CYS A 96 -3.00 11.13 -4.34
C CYS A 96 -4.20 10.21 -4.54
N ASP A 97 -4.71 9.64 -3.47
CA ASP A 97 -5.84 8.70 -3.46
C ASP A 97 -5.56 7.37 -4.19
N GLY A 98 -4.29 7.08 -4.45
CA GLY A 98 -3.90 5.83 -5.10
C GLY A 98 -4.19 4.61 -4.22
N HIS A 99 -4.62 3.53 -4.86
CA HIS A 99 -4.94 2.28 -4.16
C HIS A 99 -3.66 1.62 -3.62
N LEU A 100 -3.66 1.27 -2.34
CA LEU A 100 -2.53 0.60 -1.69
C LEU A 100 -2.81 -0.87 -1.42
N GLY A 101 -3.99 -1.19 -0.93
CA GLY A 101 -4.38 -2.52 -0.53
C GLY A 101 -5.56 -2.47 0.41
N HIS A 102 -5.51 -3.27 1.48
CA HIS A 102 -6.58 -3.36 2.47
C HIS A 102 -6.02 -3.45 3.88
N VAL A 103 -6.82 -3.08 4.87
CA VAL A 103 -6.47 -3.25 6.28
C VAL A 103 -7.44 -4.23 6.94
N PHE A 104 -6.88 -5.09 7.78
CA PHE A 104 -7.63 -6.13 8.50
C PHE A 104 -7.33 -6.02 10.00
N ASN A 105 -8.18 -6.64 10.83
CA ASN A 105 -8.02 -6.57 12.29
C ASN A 105 -7.37 -7.84 12.88
N ASP A 106 -6.62 -8.57 12.08
CA ASP A 106 -5.94 -9.80 12.48
C ASP A 106 -4.42 -9.61 12.54
N GLY A 107 -3.98 -8.43 12.89
CA GLY A 107 -2.56 -8.09 12.99
C GLY A 107 -2.00 -8.24 14.39
N PRO A 108 -0.68 -7.98 14.54
CA PRO A 108 0.00 -8.10 15.83
C PRO A 108 -0.22 -6.89 16.72
N LYS A 109 0.15 -7.06 17.99
CA LYS A 109 0.25 -5.91 18.89
C LYS A 109 1.30 -4.95 18.36
N PRO A 110 1.19 -3.65 18.66
CA PRO A 110 0.26 -3.01 19.61
C PRO A 110 -1.10 -2.65 19.00
N THR A 111 -1.26 -2.59 17.68
CA THR A 111 -2.52 -2.09 17.10
C THR A 111 -3.56 -3.17 16.85
N GLY A 112 -3.14 -4.42 16.66
CA GLY A 112 -4.04 -5.49 16.21
C GLY A 112 -4.43 -5.36 14.75
N LEU A 113 -3.80 -4.47 13.99
CA LEU A 113 -4.11 -4.22 12.58
C LEU A 113 -3.06 -4.84 11.67
N ARG A 114 -3.52 -5.26 10.49
CA ARG A 114 -2.65 -5.72 9.41
C ARG A 114 -2.98 -4.93 8.16
N TYR A 115 -2.10 -3.98 7.83
CA TYR A 115 -2.16 -3.25 6.57
C TYR A 115 -1.48 -4.10 5.52
N CYS A 116 -2.26 -4.67 4.62
CA CYS A 116 -1.77 -5.55 3.56
C CYS A 116 -1.67 -4.72 2.27
N VAL A 117 -0.45 -4.52 1.78
CA VAL A 117 -0.17 -3.51 0.76
C VAL A 117 0.48 -4.16 -0.46
N ASN A 118 0.13 -3.70 -1.65
CA ASN A 118 0.80 -4.13 -2.88
C ASN A 118 2.20 -3.52 -2.94
N SER A 119 3.23 -4.33 -3.19
CA SER A 119 4.59 -3.81 -3.39
C SER A 119 4.64 -2.79 -4.51
N ALA A 120 3.85 -3.00 -5.57
CA ALA A 120 3.82 -2.08 -6.72
C ALA A 120 3.32 -0.69 -6.35
N SER A 121 2.62 -0.54 -5.22
CA SER A 121 2.15 0.75 -4.72
C SER A 121 3.19 1.48 -3.87
N LEU A 122 4.32 0.85 -3.60
CA LEU A 122 5.32 1.35 -2.65
C LEU A 122 6.67 1.56 -3.30
N LYS A 123 7.42 2.51 -2.74
CA LYS A 123 8.84 2.70 -3.01
C LYS A 123 9.57 2.85 -1.68
N LEU A 124 10.56 1.99 -1.44
CA LEU A 124 11.34 2.05 -0.21
C LEU A 124 12.45 3.10 -0.34
N GLU A 125 12.41 4.08 0.55
CA GLU A 125 13.50 5.03 0.71
C GLU A 125 14.34 4.55 1.89
N ALA A 126 15.47 3.92 1.62
CA ALA A 126 16.34 3.35 2.65
C ALA A 126 16.97 4.46 3.51
N ASP A 127 17.15 4.16 4.79
CA ASP A 127 17.82 5.07 5.71
C ASP A 127 19.31 5.24 5.36
#